data_dff9e6bb6c9deb540976b0f35c47a208
#
_entry.id   dff9e6bb6c9deb540976b0f35c47a208
#
_cell.length_a   1.000
_cell.length_b   1.000
_cell.length_c   1.000
_cell.angle_alpha   90.00
_cell.angle_beta   90.00
_cell.angle_gamma   90.00
#
_symmetry.space_group_name_H-M   'P 1'
#
loop_
_entity.id
_entity.type
_entity.pdbx_description
1 polymer ?
#
loop_
_entity_poly.entity_id
_entity_poly.type
_entity_poly.pdbx_seq_one_letter_code
_entity_poly.pdbx_strand_id
1 'polypeptide(L)'
;MTTAYVVKGDQGRQLTADVKAIVDFGLKGVRFETSNSQFHSLDDNGRRVTVKGTDYDMKGTAKWENGNLFLGSVEAAAAGLKGNLSGKFYGAKAAEIGGTYGLKNQDGSEHLIGGYGAKRQ
;
A
#
# COMPACT_ATOMS: atom_id res chain seq x y z
N MET A 1 -3.23 3.47 -7.92
CA MET A 1 -1.75 3.55 -7.84
C MET A 1 -1.31 3.87 -6.43
N THR A 2 -0.20 3.35 -6.01
CA THR A 2 0.40 3.69 -4.72
C THR A 2 1.86 4.07 -4.91
N THR A 3 2.32 4.98 -4.06
CA THR A 3 3.73 5.34 -3.92
C THR A 3 4.13 5.17 -2.48
N ALA A 4 5.24 4.51 -2.25
CA ALA A 4 5.73 4.21 -0.91
C ALA A 4 7.24 4.35 -0.85
N TYR A 5 7.74 4.38 0.38
CA TYR A 5 9.18 4.29 0.66
C TYR A 5 9.45 3.06 1.52
N VAL A 6 10.45 2.32 1.12
CA VAL A 6 10.98 1.20 1.90
C VAL A 6 12.29 1.69 2.52
N VAL A 7 12.34 1.70 3.85
CA VAL A 7 13.50 2.16 4.60
C VAL A 7 14.11 0.97 5.33
N LYS A 8 15.38 0.70 5.05
CA LYS A 8 16.14 -0.36 5.70
C LYS A 8 17.49 0.21 6.13
N GLY A 9 17.68 0.38 7.45
CA GLY A 9 18.85 1.07 7.97
C GLY A 9 18.91 2.51 7.47
N ASP A 10 20.01 2.89 6.83
CA ASP A 10 20.21 4.24 6.29
C ASP A 10 19.74 4.39 4.85
N GLN A 11 19.19 3.31 4.26
CA GLN A 11 18.78 3.32 2.86
C GLN A 11 17.27 3.43 2.72
N GLY A 12 16.86 4.33 1.83
CA GLY A 12 15.46 4.46 1.43
C GLY A 12 15.33 4.22 -0.06
N ARG A 13 14.26 3.51 -0.44
CA ARG A 13 13.96 3.24 -1.85
C ARG A 13 12.50 3.60 -2.12
N GLN A 14 12.25 4.20 -3.28
CA GLN A 14 10.90 4.50 -3.72
C GLN A 14 10.29 3.25 -4.36
N LEU A 15 9.04 2.95 -3.96
CA LEU A 15 8.27 1.84 -4.48
C LEU A 15 6.98 2.36 -5.09
N THR A 16 6.65 1.88 -6.28
CA THR A 16 5.34 2.14 -6.87
C THR A 16 4.65 0.82 -7.19
N ALA A 17 3.32 0.82 -7.20
CA ALA A 17 2.56 -0.37 -7.52
C ALA A 17 1.16 0.00 -8.01
N ASP A 18 0.51 -0.95 -8.65
CA ASP A 18 -0.91 -0.86 -8.99
C ASP A 18 -1.73 -1.26 -7.78
N VAL A 19 -2.85 -0.58 -7.56
CA VAL A 19 -3.75 -0.84 -6.44
C VAL A 19 -5.07 -1.36 -6.96
N LYS A 20 -5.56 -2.44 -6.33
CA LYS A 20 -6.90 -2.95 -6.53
C LYS A 20 -7.61 -2.95 -5.18
N ALA A 21 -8.75 -2.31 -5.11
CA ALA A 21 -9.57 -2.29 -3.92
C ALA A 21 -10.96 -2.82 -4.25
N ILE A 22 -11.42 -3.77 -3.46
CA ILE A 22 -12.75 -4.37 -3.60
C ILE A 22 -13.54 -4.01 -2.34
N VAL A 23 -14.68 -3.34 -2.52
CA VAL A 23 -15.50 -2.86 -1.42
C VAL A 23 -16.76 -3.71 -1.33
N ASP A 24 -17.02 -4.25 -0.15
CA ASP A 24 -18.25 -4.98 0.13
C ASP A 24 -19.09 -4.16 1.10
N PHE A 25 -20.13 -3.51 0.60
CA PHE A 25 -20.99 -2.66 1.40
C PHE A 25 -21.86 -3.44 2.38
N GLY A 26 -22.20 -4.67 2.05
CA GLY A 26 -22.97 -5.52 2.94
C GLY A 26 -22.23 -5.91 4.21
N LEU A 27 -20.96 -6.25 4.06
CA LEU A 27 -20.09 -6.60 5.19
C LEU A 27 -19.30 -5.42 5.73
N LYS A 28 -19.40 -4.26 5.10
CA LYS A 28 -18.62 -3.06 5.44
C LYS A 28 -17.12 -3.33 5.46
N GLY A 29 -16.66 -4.04 4.42
CA GLY A 29 -15.27 -4.43 4.30
C GLY A 29 -14.63 -3.95 3.01
N VAL A 30 -13.32 -3.75 3.07
CA VAL A 30 -12.49 -3.39 1.92
C VAL A 30 -11.37 -4.42 1.81
N ARG A 31 -11.21 -5.01 0.62
CA ARG A 31 -10.05 -5.83 0.31
C ARG A 31 -9.07 -5.00 -0.52
N PHE A 32 -7.85 -4.91 -0.04
CA PHE A 32 -6.80 -4.12 -0.65
C PHE A 32 -5.71 -5.05 -1.17
N GLU A 33 -5.29 -4.84 -2.42
CA GLU A 33 -4.19 -5.60 -3.01
C GLU A 33 -3.34 -4.67 -3.86
N THR A 34 -2.03 -4.89 -3.84
CA THR A 34 -1.13 -4.25 -4.78
C THR A 34 -0.48 -5.29 -5.68
N SER A 35 -0.11 -4.87 -6.88
CA SER A 35 0.56 -5.73 -7.85
C SER A 35 1.55 -4.91 -8.64
N ASN A 36 2.44 -5.59 -9.34
CA ASN A 36 3.46 -4.95 -10.19
C ASN A 36 4.31 -3.95 -9.42
N SER A 37 4.65 -4.27 -8.17
CA SER A 37 5.52 -3.41 -7.36
C SER A 37 6.88 -3.27 -8.03
N GLN A 38 7.39 -2.03 -8.07
CA GLN A 38 8.66 -1.70 -8.70
C GLN A 38 9.43 -0.71 -7.83
N PHE A 39 10.73 -0.93 -7.74
CA PHE A 39 11.63 0.03 -7.10
C PHE A 39 12.22 0.97 -8.13
N HIS A 40 12.35 2.23 -7.76
CA HIS A 40 12.93 3.27 -8.59
C HIS A 40 14.14 3.87 -7.90
N SER A 41 15.23 4.00 -8.64
CA SER A 41 16.47 4.58 -8.12
C SER A 41 17.20 5.30 -9.24
N LEU A 42 18.33 5.93 -8.90
CA LEU A 42 19.23 6.54 -9.87
C LEU A 42 20.53 5.77 -9.88
N ASP A 43 21.09 5.54 -11.07
CA ASP A 43 22.41 4.93 -11.18
C ASP A 43 23.50 6.01 -10.97
N ASP A 44 24.77 5.59 -11.07
CA ASP A 44 25.92 6.50 -10.86
C ASP A 44 25.96 7.66 -11.84
N ASN A 45 25.29 7.52 -12.99
CA ASN A 45 25.22 8.55 -14.02
C ASN A 45 23.97 9.41 -13.92
N GLY A 46 23.16 9.23 -12.86
CA GLY A 46 21.93 9.97 -12.65
C GLY A 46 20.76 9.49 -13.49
N ARG A 47 20.87 8.34 -14.14
CA ARG A 47 19.78 7.75 -14.92
C ARG A 47 18.83 6.98 -14.05
N ARG A 48 17.54 7.08 -14.37
CA ARG A 48 16.50 6.36 -13.64
C ARG A 48 16.58 4.87 -13.92
N VAL A 49 16.63 4.08 -12.87
CA VAL A 49 16.63 2.61 -12.92
C VAL A 49 15.36 2.10 -12.25
N THR A 50 14.67 1.18 -12.93
CA THR A 50 13.46 0.55 -12.38
C THR A 50 13.69 -0.95 -12.28
N VAL A 51 13.45 -1.51 -11.11
CA VAL A 51 13.66 -2.93 -10.81
C VAL A 51 12.38 -3.52 -10.26
N LYS A 52 12.04 -4.73 -10.66
CA LYS A 52 10.88 -5.42 -10.12
C LYS A 52 11.03 -5.64 -8.61
N GLY A 53 9.96 -5.38 -7.87
CA GLY A 53 9.91 -5.58 -6.43
C GLY A 53 8.66 -6.33 -6.00
N THR A 54 8.29 -7.40 -6.71
CA THR A 54 7.04 -8.11 -6.48
C THR A 54 6.95 -8.79 -5.11
N ASP A 55 8.08 -8.98 -4.43
CA ASP A 55 8.08 -9.44 -3.03
C ASP A 55 7.38 -8.44 -2.11
N TYR A 56 7.26 -7.19 -2.55
CA TYR A 56 6.61 -6.12 -1.78
C TYR A 56 5.16 -5.91 -2.17
N ASP A 57 4.60 -6.77 -3.03
CA ASP A 57 3.17 -6.76 -3.29
C ASP A 57 2.42 -7.04 -2.00
N MET A 58 1.37 -6.26 -1.76
CA MET A 58 0.66 -6.26 -0.48
C MET A 58 -0.74 -6.80 -0.61
N LYS A 59 -1.25 -7.34 0.50
CA LYS A 59 -2.66 -7.71 0.64
C LYS A 59 -3.13 -7.23 2.01
N GLY A 60 -4.34 -6.73 2.05
CA GLY A 60 -4.90 -6.26 3.30
C GLY A 60 -6.42 -6.29 3.30
N THR A 61 -6.97 -6.17 4.49
CA THR A 61 -8.41 -6.05 4.68
C THR A 61 -8.66 -4.94 5.70
N ALA A 62 -9.74 -4.20 5.48
CA ALA A 62 -10.13 -3.11 6.36
C ALA A 62 -11.64 -3.13 6.53
N LYS A 63 -12.13 -2.48 7.58
CA LYS A 63 -13.55 -2.38 7.88
C LYS A 63 -13.90 -0.97 8.32
N TRP A 64 -15.15 -0.59 8.09
CA TRP A 64 -15.69 0.66 8.62
C TRP A 64 -16.99 0.36 9.38
N GLU A 65 -17.30 1.20 10.33
CA GLU A 65 -18.54 1.10 11.11
C GLU A 65 -19.47 2.25 10.79
N ASN A 66 -18.99 3.46 10.99
CA ASN A 66 -19.75 4.68 10.76
C ASN A 66 -18.94 5.65 9.92
N GLY A 67 -19.62 6.43 9.08
CA GLY A 67 -18.96 7.41 8.25
C GLY A 67 -18.20 6.79 7.08
N ASN A 68 -17.08 7.41 6.71
CA ASN A 68 -16.34 7.02 5.52
C ASN A 68 -14.89 6.57 5.79
N LEU A 69 -14.50 6.45 7.06
CA LEU A 69 -13.16 6.02 7.45
C LEU A 69 -13.11 4.51 7.64
N PHE A 70 -12.18 3.84 6.98
CA PHE A 70 -11.93 2.43 7.21
C PHE A 70 -10.54 2.19 7.78
N LEU A 71 -10.41 1.17 8.62
CA LEU A 71 -9.17 0.78 9.28
C LEU A 71 -8.99 -0.73 9.17
N GLY A 72 -7.76 -1.17 9.02
CA GLY A 72 -7.48 -2.59 8.92
C GLY A 72 -6.01 -2.92 8.97
N SER A 73 -5.69 -4.10 8.50
CA SER A 73 -4.33 -4.60 8.47
C SER A 73 -3.91 -4.91 7.03
N VAL A 74 -2.62 -4.87 6.80
CA VAL A 74 -2.01 -5.13 5.49
C VAL A 74 -0.68 -5.83 5.69
N GLU A 75 -0.32 -6.71 4.76
CA GLU A 75 0.96 -7.38 4.81
C GLU A 75 1.58 -7.52 3.42
N ALA A 76 2.91 -7.51 3.38
CA ALA A 76 3.71 -7.92 2.24
C ALA A 76 4.41 -9.21 2.65
N ALA A 77 3.70 -10.33 2.51
CA ALA A 77 4.11 -11.59 3.10
C ALA A 77 5.47 -12.08 2.59
N ALA A 78 5.73 -11.92 1.29
CA ALA A 78 6.99 -12.36 0.70
C ALA A 78 8.19 -11.55 1.21
N ALA A 79 7.96 -10.30 1.62
CA ALA A 79 9.00 -9.45 2.20
C ALA A 79 9.05 -9.53 3.73
N GLY A 80 8.10 -10.23 4.35
CA GLY A 80 8.05 -10.36 5.80
C GLY A 80 7.58 -9.10 6.54
N LEU A 81 6.77 -8.27 5.88
CA LEU A 81 6.31 -7.00 6.45
C LEU A 81 4.82 -7.08 6.77
N LYS A 82 4.44 -6.49 7.91
CA LYS A 82 3.03 -6.39 8.34
C LYS A 82 2.78 -5.04 8.96
N GLY A 83 1.54 -4.58 8.88
CA GLY A 83 1.18 -3.32 9.49
C GLY A 83 -0.28 -2.97 9.36
N ASN A 84 -0.55 -1.68 9.35
CA ASN A 84 -1.89 -1.12 9.38
C ASN A 84 -2.21 -0.36 8.09
N LEU A 85 -3.48 -0.41 7.73
CA LEU A 85 -4.04 0.24 6.56
C LEU A 85 -5.18 1.15 7.03
N SER A 86 -5.21 2.37 6.53
CA SER A 86 -6.32 3.26 6.76
C SER A 86 -6.70 3.97 5.47
N GLY A 87 -7.93 4.44 5.41
CA GLY A 87 -8.38 5.17 4.25
C GLY A 87 -9.77 5.73 4.39
N LYS A 88 -10.20 6.43 3.35
CA LYS A 88 -11.52 7.04 3.29
C LYS A 88 -12.12 6.83 1.91
N PHE A 89 -13.44 6.86 1.89
CA PHE A 89 -14.19 6.90 0.64
C PHE A 89 -14.40 8.33 0.20
N TYR A 90 -14.29 8.57 -1.09
CA TYR A 90 -14.48 9.89 -1.71
C TYR A 90 -15.45 9.80 -2.88
N GLY A 91 -16.11 10.91 -3.15
CA GLY A 91 -17.03 11.03 -4.27
C GLY A 91 -18.40 10.40 -4.02
N ALA A 92 -19.27 10.55 -4.99
CA ALA A 92 -20.63 10.00 -4.92
C ALA A 92 -20.58 8.48 -4.93
N LYS A 93 -21.32 7.84 -4.02
CA LYS A 93 -21.42 6.39 -3.91
C LYS A 93 -20.07 5.72 -3.68
N ALA A 94 -19.15 6.42 -2.99
CA ALA A 94 -17.81 5.89 -2.71
C ALA A 94 -17.07 5.46 -3.98
N ALA A 95 -17.09 6.33 -5.01
CA ALA A 95 -16.48 6.02 -6.30
C ALA A 95 -14.95 5.88 -6.22
N GLU A 96 -14.33 6.52 -5.22
CA GLU A 96 -12.88 6.50 -5.05
C GLU A 96 -12.53 6.23 -3.60
N ILE A 97 -11.36 5.63 -3.39
CA ILE A 97 -10.78 5.49 -2.06
C ILE A 97 -9.37 6.04 -2.08
N GLY A 98 -8.91 6.47 -0.91
CA GLY A 98 -7.53 6.91 -0.73
C GLY A 98 -7.14 6.79 0.72
N GLY A 99 -5.86 6.64 0.97
CA GLY A 99 -5.39 6.50 2.34
C GLY A 99 -3.91 6.24 2.44
N THR A 100 -3.52 5.70 3.59
CA THR A 100 -2.12 5.42 3.92
C THR A 100 -1.96 4.03 4.51
N TYR A 101 -0.74 3.54 4.48
CA TYR A 101 -0.38 2.31 5.16
C TYR A 101 1.04 2.40 5.72
N GLY A 102 1.30 1.62 6.75
CA GLY A 102 2.63 1.50 7.31
C GLY A 102 2.86 0.07 7.77
N LEU A 103 3.94 -0.52 7.29
CA LEU A 103 4.33 -1.89 7.59
C LEU A 103 5.75 -1.92 8.13
N LYS A 104 6.06 -2.96 8.90
CA LYS A 104 7.42 -3.19 9.37
C LYS A 104 7.67 -4.69 9.48
N ASN A 105 8.93 -5.09 9.47
CA ASN A 105 9.28 -6.47 9.75
C ASN A 105 9.32 -6.71 11.27
N GLN A 106 9.54 -7.97 11.67
CA GLN A 106 9.41 -8.38 13.06
C GLN A 106 10.34 -7.62 14.00
N ASP A 107 11.57 -7.35 13.59
CA ASP A 107 12.55 -6.65 14.44
C ASP A 107 12.59 -5.15 14.23
N GLY A 108 11.77 -4.63 13.31
CA GLY A 108 11.70 -3.19 13.05
C GLY A 108 12.85 -2.63 12.22
N SER A 109 13.69 -3.48 11.64
CA SER A 109 14.83 -3.01 10.84
C SER A 109 14.43 -2.52 9.45
N GLU A 110 13.26 -2.91 8.97
CA GLU A 110 12.74 -2.48 7.67
C GLU A 110 11.32 -1.96 7.83
N HIS A 111 11.05 -0.81 7.23
CA HIS A 111 9.74 -0.16 7.24
C HIS A 111 9.29 0.13 5.83
N LEU A 112 7.98 0.04 5.60
CA LEU A 112 7.36 0.46 4.35
C LEU A 112 6.22 1.40 4.69
N ILE A 113 6.27 2.62 4.18
CA ILE A 113 5.27 3.66 4.44
C ILE A 113 4.82 4.24 3.11
N GLY A 114 3.54 4.34 2.90
CA GLY A 114 3.04 4.88 1.66
C GLY A 114 1.62 5.37 1.69
N GLY A 115 1.22 5.95 0.58
CA GLY A 115 -0.13 6.40 0.32
C GLY A 115 -0.67 5.79 -0.97
N TYR A 116 -1.98 5.73 -1.08
CA TYR A 116 -2.61 5.11 -2.24
C TYR A 116 -3.91 5.82 -2.61
N GLY A 117 -4.28 5.64 -3.86
CA GLY A 117 -5.59 6.02 -4.35
C GLY A 117 -6.07 4.98 -5.34
N ALA A 118 -7.36 4.73 -5.37
CA ALA A 118 -7.94 3.78 -6.29
C ALA A 118 -9.39 4.16 -6.61
N LYS A 119 -9.80 3.83 -7.81
CA LYS A 119 -11.20 3.97 -8.20
C LYS A 119 -11.94 2.68 -7.90
N ARG A 120 -13.22 2.81 -7.60
CA ARG A 120 -14.08 1.67 -7.36
C ARG A 120 -14.17 0.79 -8.60
N GLN A 121 -13.97 -0.47 -8.39
CA GLN A 121 -14.11 -1.48 -9.44
C GLN A 121 -15.57 -1.84 -9.65
#